data_7a95d72b585cea11c8ed09128c7a4fec
#
_entry.id   7a95d72b585cea11c8ed09128c7a4fec
#
_cell.length_a   1.000
_cell.length_b   1.000
_cell.length_c   1.000
_cell.angle_alpha   90.00
_cell.angle_beta   90.00
_cell.angle_gamma   90.00
#
_symmetry.space_group_name_H-M   'P 1'
#
loop_
_entity.id
_entity.type
_entity.pdbx_description
1 polymer ?
#
loop_
_entity_poly.entity_id
_entity_poly.type
_entity_poly.pdbx_seq_one_letter_code
_entity_poly.pdbx_strand_id
1 'polypeptide(L)'
;MSKTVLQLVQSILNDMDSEPINALGDSLEAEQVASILADTFQDIVYTEDLPEHRELLKLTAASDSAAPTEFTYEDNVIRVHRVWYDIQENAVPTDAARAYHEIMWCDPMDFIDRMDAVSSAGSDYDTVLENSSGTTLRIINNQHPSFYTSFDNKTIVMNSYNSTYDTTLQQSKVRAFGAVVPSIDVTDGAHVVDLSPAHTQYLLREALSRCAEVLKGGTTAKLEQNTRRVRFYLQNDRYRTVQPNTRNDYGRH
;
A
#
# COMPACT_ATOMS: atom_id res chain seq x y z
N MET A 1 20.07 12.47 -6.23
CA MET A 1 20.81 11.23 -6.48
C MET A 1 20.36 10.23 -5.43
N SER A 2 19.88 9.09 -5.86
CA SER A 2 19.59 7.94 -4.98
C SER A 2 20.90 7.37 -4.45
N LYS A 3 20.92 7.02 -3.17
CA LYS A 3 22.12 6.44 -2.51
C LYS A 3 21.99 4.93 -2.47
N THR A 4 23.12 4.23 -2.55
CA THR A 4 23.16 2.78 -2.33
C THR A 4 23.16 2.46 -0.83
N VAL A 5 22.77 1.23 -0.47
CA VAL A 5 22.80 0.75 0.92
C VAL A 5 24.18 0.92 1.52
N LEU A 6 25.24 0.54 0.79
CA LEU A 6 26.62 0.73 1.26
C LEU A 6 26.95 2.21 1.55
N GLN A 7 26.53 3.13 0.68
CA GLN A 7 26.76 4.57 0.90
C GLN A 7 26.01 5.12 2.13
N LEU A 8 24.80 4.58 2.41
CA LEU A 8 24.05 4.96 3.60
C LEU A 8 24.73 4.43 4.87
N VAL A 9 25.12 3.16 4.87
CA VAL A 9 25.85 2.54 6.00
C VAL A 9 27.17 3.26 6.25
N GLN A 10 27.96 3.54 5.21
CA GLN A 10 29.20 4.34 5.34
C GLN A 10 28.94 5.72 5.93
N SER A 11 27.86 6.39 5.52
CA SER A 11 27.50 7.70 6.06
C SER A 11 27.15 7.63 7.55
N ILE A 12 26.46 6.58 7.99
CA ILE A 12 26.10 6.36 9.41
C ILE A 12 27.36 6.05 10.23
N LEU A 13 28.21 5.13 9.76
CA LEU A 13 29.47 4.80 10.45
C LEU A 13 30.39 6.01 10.59
N ASN A 14 30.54 6.82 9.55
CA ASN A 14 31.32 8.05 9.61
C ASN A 14 30.74 9.05 10.62
N ASP A 15 29.41 9.22 10.67
CA ASP A 15 28.77 10.12 11.66
C ASP A 15 28.88 9.58 13.10
N MET A 16 29.17 8.27 13.27
CA MET A 16 29.40 7.62 14.58
C MET A 16 30.90 7.53 14.96
N ASP A 17 31.79 8.07 14.16
CA ASP A 17 33.26 7.95 14.34
C ASP A 17 33.76 6.49 14.36
N SER A 18 33.13 5.64 13.54
CA SER A 18 33.49 4.22 13.39
C SER A 18 34.42 4.00 12.18
N GLU A 19 35.01 2.81 12.07
CA GLU A 19 35.94 2.49 10.98
C GLU A 19 35.25 2.52 9.60
N PRO A 20 35.90 3.05 8.56
CA PRO A 20 35.38 3.04 7.21
C PRO A 20 35.34 1.61 6.65
N ILE A 21 34.30 1.27 5.90
CA ILE A 21 34.11 -0.04 5.28
C ILE A 21 34.10 0.06 3.76
N ASN A 22 34.42 -1.03 3.06
CA ASN A 22 34.30 -1.16 1.61
C ASN A 22 33.18 -2.11 1.19
N ALA A 23 32.78 -3.03 2.10
CA ALA A 23 31.64 -3.93 1.91
C ALA A 23 30.85 -4.04 3.21
N LEU A 24 29.57 -4.44 3.10
CA LEU A 24 28.66 -4.55 4.26
C LEU A 24 29.10 -5.62 5.28
N GLY A 25 29.80 -6.66 4.82
CA GLY A 25 30.36 -7.73 5.67
C GLY A 25 31.74 -7.47 6.24
N ASP A 26 32.32 -6.27 6.08
CA ASP A 26 33.70 -5.99 6.53
C ASP A 26 33.82 -5.96 8.07
N SER A 27 32.74 -5.63 8.75
CA SER A 27 32.70 -5.60 10.21
C SER A 27 31.33 -5.95 10.76
N LEU A 28 31.29 -6.50 11.98
CA LEU A 28 30.03 -6.80 12.68
C LEU A 28 29.19 -5.53 12.92
N GLU A 29 29.86 -4.40 13.18
CA GLU A 29 29.17 -3.11 13.33
C GLU A 29 28.47 -2.68 12.05
N ALA A 30 29.09 -2.90 10.87
CA ALA A 30 28.50 -2.59 9.58
C ALA A 30 27.26 -3.45 9.30
N GLU A 31 27.28 -4.75 9.62
CA GLU A 31 26.13 -5.64 9.51
C GLU A 31 24.98 -5.20 10.42
N GLN A 32 25.29 -4.81 11.66
CA GLN A 32 24.30 -4.30 12.60
C GLN A 32 23.68 -2.98 12.13
N VAL A 33 24.49 -2.05 11.61
CA VAL A 33 24.00 -0.79 11.04
C VAL A 33 23.12 -1.05 9.82
N ALA A 34 23.48 -2.01 8.95
CA ALA A 34 22.68 -2.40 7.80
C ALA A 34 21.31 -2.99 8.22
N SER A 35 21.29 -3.82 9.26
CA SER A 35 20.05 -4.36 9.83
C SER A 35 19.17 -3.25 10.40
N ILE A 36 19.72 -2.34 11.21
CA ILE A 36 18.98 -1.19 11.77
C ILE A 36 18.45 -0.27 10.66
N LEU A 37 19.23 -0.10 9.58
CA LEU A 37 18.79 0.67 8.42
C LEU A 37 17.57 0.02 7.74
N ALA A 38 17.56 -1.33 7.58
CA ALA A 38 16.44 -2.06 7.00
C ALA A 38 15.17 -1.95 7.88
N ASP A 39 15.31 -2.15 9.18
CA ASP A 39 14.20 -2.04 10.12
C ASP A 39 13.62 -0.62 10.12
N THR A 40 14.50 0.40 10.10
CA THR A 40 14.09 1.81 10.04
C THR A 40 13.39 2.15 8.72
N PHE A 41 13.86 1.58 7.61
CA PHE A 41 13.22 1.74 6.31
C PHE A 41 11.80 1.17 6.32
N GLN A 42 11.62 -0.06 6.82
CA GLN A 42 10.31 -0.68 6.94
C GLN A 42 9.37 0.14 7.82
N ASP A 43 9.83 0.59 8.98
CA ASP A 43 9.03 1.43 9.88
C ASP A 43 8.57 2.73 9.21
N ILE A 44 9.44 3.39 8.43
CA ILE A 44 9.09 4.60 7.69
C ILE A 44 8.04 4.31 6.63
N VAL A 45 8.23 3.26 5.83
CA VAL A 45 7.31 2.88 4.75
C VAL A 45 5.93 2.49 5.28
N TYR A 46 5.87 1.76 6.40
CA TYR A 46 4.59 1.39 7.02
C TYR A 46 3.88 2.55 7.73
N THR A 47 4.65 3.46 8.33
CA THR A 47 4.10 4.56 9.13
C THR A 47 3.70 5.75 8.27
N GLU A 48 4.55 6.08 7.29
CA GLU A 48 4.35 7.23 6.41
C GLU A 48 3.81 6.72 5.06
N ASP A 49 2.70 7.27 4.62
CA ASP A 49 2.13 6.97 3.31
C ASP A 49 2.90 7.75 2.22
N LEU A 50 3.99 7.16 1.74
CA LEU A 50 4.92 7.80 0.82
C LEU A 50 4.32 7.93 -0.59
N PRO A 51 4.23 9.14 -1.17
CA PRO A 51 3.65 9.35 -2.50
C PRO A 51 4.37 8.58 -3.61
N GLU A 52 5.67 8.36 -3.47
CA GLU A 52 6.50 7.65 -4.44
C GLU A 52 6.23 6.14 -4.49
N HIS A 53 5.60 5.58 -3.46
CA HIS A 53 5.23 4.16 -3.40
C HIS A 53 3.75 3.92 -3.65
N ARG A 54 3.03 4.92 -4.15
CA ARG A 54 1.65 4.78 -4.59
C ARG A 54 1.60 4.45 -6.06
N GLU A 55 0.99 3.31 -6.37
CA GLU A 55 0.89 2.82 -7.74
C GLU A 55 -0.44 2.13 -8.04
N LEU A 56 -0.63 1.77 -9.31
CA LEU A 56 -1.74 0.93 -9.72
C LEU A 56 -1.46 -0.51 -9.30
N LEU A 57 -2.31 -1.05 -8.43
CA LEU A 57 -2.18 -2.40 -7.91
C LEU A 57 -2.65 -3.42 -8.94
N LYS A 58 -1.94 -4.53 -9.02
CA LYS A 58 -2.37 -5.70 -9.77
C LYS A 58 -3.30 -6.54 -8.90
N LEU A 59 -4.57 -6.58 -9.27
CA LEU A 59 -5.54 -7.47 -8.67
C LEU A 59 -5.72 -8.72 -9.54
N THR A 60 -5.72 -9.88 -8.91
CA THR A 60 -5.95 -11.16 -9.58
C THR A 60 -7.35 -11.64 -9.23
N ALA A 61 -8.22 -11.77 -10.22
CA ALA A 61 -9.57 -12.28 -10.02
C ALA A 61 -9.54 -13.76 -9.65
N ALA A 62 -10.41 -14.19 -8.74
CA ALA A 62 -10.65 -15.61 -8.53
C ALA A 62 -11.15 -16.25 -9.81
N SER A 63 -10.57 -17.37 -10.19
CA SER A 63 -10.99 -18.15 -11.37
C SER A 63 -12.16 -19.09 -11.04
N ASP A 64 -12.51 -19.22 -9.77
CA ASP A 64 -13.55 -20.09 -9.28
C ASP A 64 -14.93 -19.41 -9.36
N SER A 65 -15.87 -20.06 -10.01
CA SER A 65 -17.27 -19.64 -10.04
C SER A 65 -17.94 -19.66 -8.67
N ALA A 66 -17.36 -20.36 -7.70
CA ALA A 66 -17.83 -20.35 -6.31
C ALA A 66 -17.47 -19.05 -5.57
N ALA A 67 -16.50 -18.27 -6.09
CA ALA A 67 -16.06 -17.00 -5.53
C ALA A 67 -16.04 -15.89 -6.61
N PRO A 68 -17.19 -15.58 -7.25
CA PRO A 68 -17.25 -14.75 -8.46
C PRO A 68 -16.87 -13.29 -8.24
N THR A 69 -16.78 -12.83 -7.01
CA THR A 69 -16.56 -11.43 -6.65
C THR A 69 -15.25 -11.19 -5.91
N GLU A 70 -14.37 -12.20 -5.84
CA GLU A 70 -13.12 -12.11 -5.11
C GLU A 70 -11.94 -11.73 -5.99
N PHE A 71 -11.09 -10.87 -5.44
CA PHE A 71 -9.80 -10.49 -6.00
C PHE A 71 -8.72 -10.60 -4.94
N THR A 72 -7.59 -11.17 -5.31
CA THR A 72 -6.39 -11.17 -4.47
C THR A 72 -5.40 -10.13 -4.95
N TYR A 73 -4.60 -9.57 -4.06
CA TYR A 73 -3.49 -8.69 -4.36
C TYR A 73 -2.17 -9.22 -3.81
N GLU A 74 -1.06 -8.68 -4.30
CA GLU A 74 0.28 -9.11 -3.93
C GLU A 74 0.60 -8.79 -2.46
N ASP A 75 1.45 -9.61 -1.83
CA ASP A 75 1.79 -9.47 -0.39
C ASP A 75 2.53 -8.16 -0.06
N ASN A 76 3.07 -7.47 -1.07
CA ASN A 76 3.74 -6.18 -0.91
C ASN A 76 2.77 -4.99 -0.79
N VAL A 77 1.47 -5.20 -0.90
CA VAL A 77 0.47 -4.12 -0.78
C VAL A 77 0.21 -3.81 0.69
N ILE A 78 0.49 -2.57 1.09
CA ILE A 78 0.23 -2.07 2.45
C ILE A 78 -1.20 -1.61 2.59
N ARG A 79 -1.70 -0.89 1.57
CA ARG A 79 -2.99 -0.22 1.64
C ARG A 79 -3.61 -0.05 0.27
N VAL A 80 -4.89 -0.37 0.16
CA VAL A 80 -5.71 -0.07 -1.01
C VAL A 80 -6.41 1.27 -0.76
N HIS A 81 -6.18 2.25 -1.63
CA HIS A 81 -6.79 3.59 -1.50
C HIS A 81 -8.10 3.70 -2.24
N ARG A 82 -8.14 3.19 -3.47
CA ARG A 82 -9.32 3.25 -4.33
C ARG A 82 -9.41 2.05 -5.23
N VAL A 83 -10.62 1.63 -5.49
CA VAL A 83 -10.95 0.55 -6.43
C VAL A 83 -11.98 1.07 -7.41
N TRP A 84 -11.82 0.74 -8.69
CA TRP A 84 -12.77 1.02 -9.75
C TRP A 84 -13.09 -0.24 -10.53
N TYR A 85 -14.30 -0.32 -11.02
CA TYR A 85 -14.73 -1.39 -11.91
C TYR A 85 -15.37 -0.80 -13.17
N ASP A 86 -15.08 -1.40 -14.33
CA ASP A 86 -15.66 -1.01 -15.60
C ASP A 86 -17.04 -1.64 -15.73
N ILE A 87 -18.07 -0.81 -15.72
CA ILE A 87 -19.47 -1.23 -15.79
C ILE A 87 -19.97 -1.43 -17.22
N GLN A 88 -19.10 -1.34 -18.22
CA GLN A 88 -19.48 -1.53 -19.60
C GLN A 88 -19.85 -2.99 -19.87
N GLU A 89 -21.02 -3.21 -20.45
CA GLU A 89 -21.61 -4.52 -20.66
C GLU A 89 -20.90 -5.38 -21.71
N ASN A 90 -20.20 -4.77 -22.68
CA ASN A 90 -19.53 -5.51 -23.75
C ASN A 90 -18.09 -5.89 -23.35
N ALA A 91 -17.85 -7.18 -23.31
CA ALA A 91 -16.56 -7.77 -22.94
C ALA A 91 -15.41 -7.53 -23.92
N VAL A 92 -15.65 -6.94 -25.08
CA VAL A 92 -14.60 -6.70 -26.10
C VAL A 92 -14.10 -5.27 -25.97
N PRO A 93 -12.84 -5.06 -25.54
CA PRO A 93 -12.24 -3.73 -25.49
C PRO A 93 -11.79 -3.30 -26.87
N THR A 94 -12.73 -3.09 -27.79
CA THR A 94 -12.46 -2.39 -29.02
C THR A 94 -12.88 -0.94 -28.85
N ASP A 95 -11.92 -0.03 -28.72
CA ASP A 95 -11.99 1.44 -28.84
C ASP A 95 -13.17 2.20 -28.18
N ALA A 96 -14.08 1.50 -27.50
CA ALA A 96 -15.16 2.13 -26.75
C ALA A 96 -14.62 2.73 -25.44
N ALA A 97 -15.05 3.93 -25.13
CA ALA A 97 -14.71 4.61 -23.87
C ALA A 97 -15.15 3.77 -22.70
N ARG A 98 -14.19 3.31 -21.89
CA ARG A 98 -14.47 2.52 -20.67
C ARG A 98 -15.18 3.38 -19.64
N ALA A 99 -16.19 2.83 -18.96
CA ALA A 99 -16.99 3.50 -17.94
C ALA A 99 -16.59 2.96 -16.55
N TYR A 100 -15.49 3.49 -16.00
CA TYR A 100 -15.06 3.12 -14.66
C TYR A 100 -15.91 3.80 -13.59
N HIS A 101 -16.48 2.99 -12.72
CA HIS A 101 -17.19 3.44 -11.53
C HIS A 101 -16.34 3.15 -10.29
N GLU A 102 -16.23 4.12 -9.38
CA GLU A 102 -15.52 3.95 -8.11
C GLU A 102 -16.35 3.09 -7.17
N ILE A 103 -15.71 2.05 -6.62
CA ILE A 103 -16.32 1.14 -5.65
C ILE A 103 -15.93 1.61 -4.27
N MET A 104 -16.90 1.79 -3.38
CA MET A 104 -16.67 2.35 -2.05
C MET A 104 -16.23 1.26 -1.07
N TRP A 105 -15.29 1.59 -0.20
CA TRP A 105 -14.96 0.74 0.94
C TRP A 105 -16.15 0.64 1.90
N CYS A 106 -16.42 -0.58 2.37
CA CYS A 106 -17.40 -0.86 3.40
C CYS A 106 -16.72 -1.62 4.54
N ASP A 107 -17.01 -1.26 5.77
CA ASP A 107 -16.53 -2.02 6.93
C ASP A 107 -17.01 -3.47 6.86
N PRO A 108 -16.19 -4.47 7.23
CA PRO A 108 -16.58 -5.88 7.16
C PRO A 108 -17.88 -6.22 7.88
N MET A 109 -18.15 -5.63 9.03
CA MET A 109 -19.39 -5.87 9.77
C MET A 109 -20.60 -5.28 9.03
N ASP A 110 -20.49 -4.03 8.56
CA ASP A 110 -21.53 -3.38 7.76
C ASP A 110 -21.76 -4.11 6.44
N PHE A 111 -20.71 -4.70 5.86
CA PHE A 111 -20.82 -5.50 4.65
C PHE A 111 -21.67 -6.76 4.89
N ILE A 112 -21.40 -7.51 5.94
CA ILE A 112 -22.16 -8.71 6.32
C ILE A 112 -23.62 -8.33 6.56
N ASP A 113 -23.90 -7.31 7.36
CA ASP A 113 -25.26 -6.86 7.66
C ASP A 113 -26.05 -6.49 6.39
N ARG A 114 -25.39 -5.82 5.43
CA ARG A 114 -26.00 -5.48 4.14
C ARG A 114 -26.26 -6.70 3.28
N MET A 115 -25.34 -7.66 3.27
CA MET A 115 -25.50 -8.88 2.48
C MET A 115 -26.59 -9.79 3.08
N ASP A 116 -26.69 -9.87 4.39
CA ASP A 116 -27.75 -10.62 5.07
C ASP A 116 -29.15 -9.99 4.90
N ALA A 117 -29.20 -8.66 4.74
CA ALA A 117 -30.44 -7.95 4.45
C ALA A 117 -30.96 -8.16 3.01
N VAL A 118 -30.16 -8.75 2.11
CA VAL A 118 -30.59 -9.07 0.75
C VAL A 118 -31.74 -10.09 0.82
N SER A 119 -32.88 -9.71 0.19
CA SER A 119 -34.09 -10.50 0.24
C SER A 119 -33.88 -11.91 -0.35
N SER A 120 -34.28 -12.93 0.41
CA SER A 120 -34.23 -14.33 -0.03
C SER A 120 -35.37 -14.72 -1.03
N ALA A 121 -36.19 -13.76 -1.41
CA ALA A 121 -37.42 -14.03 -2.19
C ALA A 121 -37.22 -14.02 -3.72
N GLY A 122 -35.99 -13.97 -4.25
CA GLY A 122 -35.71 -13.89 -5.68
C GLY A 122 -34.49 -14.70 -6.11
N SER A 123 -34.28 -14.76 -7.44
CA SER A 123 -33.08 -15.35 -8.07
C SER A 123 -31.94 -14.38 -8.24
N ASP A 124 -32.01 -13.21 -7.59
CA ASP A 124 -31.13 -12.08 -7.85
C ASP A 124 -29.87 -12.07 -6.93
N TYR A 125 -29.59 -13.20 -6.28
CA TYR A 125 -28.40 -13.39 -5.47
C TYR A 125 -27.87 -14.82 -5.60
N ASP A 126 -26.57 -14.95 -5.39
CA ASP A 126 -25.90 -16.24 -5.23
C ASP A 126 -25.36 -16.38 -3.81
N THR A 127 -25.34 -17.61 -3.34
CA THR A 127 -24.66 -17.92 -2.07
C THR A 127 -23.25 -18.38 -2.40
N VAL A 128 -22.29 -17.60 -2.04
CA VAL A 128 -20.86 -17.88 -2.27
C VAL A 128 -20.18 -18.25 -0.97
N LEU A 129 -19.15 -19.07 -1.07
CA LEU A 129 -18.29 -19.42 0.06
C LEU A 129 -17.14 -18.43 0.09
N GLU A 130 -17.02 -17.68 1.18
CA GLU A 130 -15.86 -16.81 1.41
C GLU A 130 -14.66 -17.72 1.75
N ASN A 131 -13.58 -17.58 0.93
CA ASN A 131 -12.47 -18.55 0.94
C ASN A 131 -11.61 -18.51 2.21
N SER A 132 -11.55 -17.38 2.90
CA SER A 132 -10.70 -17.24 4.10
C SER A 132 -11.34 -17.84 5.35
N SER A 133 -12.65 -17.68 5.52
CA SER A 133 -13.38 -18.13 6.71
C SER A 133 -14.22 -19.39 6.51
N GLY A 134 -14.53 -19.73 5.25
CA GLY A 134 -15.49 -20.78 4.92
C GLY A 134 -16.94 -20.41 5.25
N THR A 135 -17.21 -19.13 5.50
CA THR A 135 -18.56 -18.63 5.77
C THR A 135 -19.28 -18.35 4.45
N THR A 136 -20.58 -18.62 4.41
CA THR A 136 -21.40 -18.34 3.22
C THR A 136 -21.89 -16.90 3.23
N LEU A 137 -21.70 -16.20 2.12
CA LEU A 137 -22.19 -14.84 1.90
C LEU A 137 -23.25 -14.84 0.79
N ARG A 138 -24.21 -13.93 0.88
CA ARG A 138 -25.16 -13.66 -0.19
C ARG A 138 -24.62 -12.53 -1.05
N ILE A 139 -24.35 -12.80 -2.32
CA ILE A 139 -23.82 -11.82 -3.27
C ILE A 139 -24.89 -11.57 -4.33
N ILE A 140 -25.12 -10.30 -4.65
CA ILE A 140 -26.12 -9.93 -5.66
C ILE A 140 -25.56 -10.23 -7.05
N ASN A 141 -26.35 -10.90 -7.91
CA ASN A 141 -25.88 -11.43 -9.19
C ASN A 141 -26.44 -10.72 -10.43
N ASN A 142 -27.19 -9.64 -10.26
CA ASN A 142 -27.86 -8.90 -11.34
C ASN A 142 -27.43 -7.44 -11.46
N GLN A 143 -26.40 -7.01 -10.77
CA GLN A 143 -25.92 -5.62 -10.81
C GLN A 143 -24.40 -5.52 -10.69
N HIS A 144 -23.87 -4.37 -11.13
CA HIS A 144 -22.43 -4.08 -10.99
C HIS A 144 -22.05 -3.81 -9.54
N PRO A 145 -20.76 -4.08 -9.16
CA PRO A 145 -20.27 -3.84 -7.82
C PRO A 145 -20.32 -2.34 -7.45
N SER A 146 -20.73 -2.05 -6.22
CA SER A 146 -20.85 -0.70 -5.69
C SER A 146 -20.01 -0.48 -4.42
N PHE A 147 -19.76 -1.54 -3.68
CA PHE A 147 -18.88 -1.49 -2.50
C PHE A 147 -18.11 -2.80 -2.35
N TYR A 148 -17.01 -2.71 -1.63
CA TYR A 148 -16.12 -3.83 -1.36
C TYR A 148 -15.66 -3.83 0.09
N THR A 149 -15.21 -4.99 0.54
CA THR A 149 -14.56 -5.18 1.84
C THR A 149 -13.36 -6.11 1.72
N SER A 150 -12.65 -6.30 2.81
CA SER A 150 -11.62 -7.33 2.96
C SER A 150 -11.69 -7.90 4.37
N PHE A 151 -11.74 -9.23 4.49
CA PHE A 151 -11.82 -9.91 5.78
C PHE A 151 -10.44 -10.33 6.30
N ASP A 152 -9.48 -10.53 5.42
CA ASP A 152 -8.15 -11.08 5.70
C ASP A 152 -6.98 -10.13 5.35
N ASN A 153 -7.28 -8.92 4.86
CA ASN A 153 -6.32 -7.96 4.31
C ASN A 153 -5.45 -8.51 3.14
N LYS A 154 -5.94 -9.53 2.43
CA LYS A 154 -5.30 -10.12 1.23
C LYS A 154 -6.26 -10.24 0.09
N THR A 155 -7.55 -10.40 0.42
CA THR A 155 -8.62 -10.62 -0.55
C THR A 155 -9.62 -9.48 -0.48
N ILE A 156 -9.94 -8.93 -1.63
CA ILE A 156 -11.04 -7.98 -1.82
C ILE A 156 -12.28 -8.76 -2.20
N VAL A 157 -13.36 -8.57 -1.47
CA VAL A 157 -14.67 -9.16 -1.77
C VAL A 157 -15.62 -8.05 -2.15
N MET A 158 -16.22 -8.13 -3.35
CA MET A 158 -17.19 -7.16 -3.84
C MET A 158 -18.63 -7.64 -3.60
N ASN A 159 -19.55 -6.72 -3.41
CA ASN A 159 -20.93 -7.00 -3.01
C ASN A 159 -21.80 -7.61 -4.12
N SER A 160 -21.39 -7.47 -5.37
CA SER A 160 -22.24 -7.89 -6.50
C SER A 160 -21.43 -8.12 -7.76
N TYR A 161 -22.05 -8.84 -8.70
CA TYR A 161 -21.61 -9.00 -10.07
C TYR A 161 -22.84 -9.15 -10.99
N ASN A 162 -22.65 -9.03 -12.28
CA ASN A 162 -23.77 -9.21 -13.21
C ASN A 162 -23.58 -10.51 -13.99
N SER A 163 -24.28 -11.55 -13.57
CA SER A 163 -24.20 -12.89 -14.14
C SER A 163 -24.68 -12.99 -15.61
N THR A 164 -25.41 -11.97 -16.09
CA THR A 164 -25.85 -11.91 -17.50
C THR A 164 -24.68 -11.63 -18.44
N TYR A 165 -23.66 -10.89 -17.97
CA TYR A 165 -22.51 -10.47 -18.79
C TYR A 165 -21.24 -11.23 -18.46
N ASP A 166 -21.00 -11.50 -17.17
CA ASP A 166 -19.79 -12.15 -16.70
C ASP A 166 -20.13 -13.18 -15.62
N THR A 167 -19.65 -14.41 -15.75
CA THR A 167 -19.83 -15.47 -14.72
C THR A 167 -19.04 -15.18 -13.45
N THR A 168 -17.95 -14.40 -13.56
CA THR A 168 -17.12 -13.89 -12.46
C THR A 168 -16.66 -12.48 -12.81
N LEU A 169 -16.36 -11.67 -11.81
CA LEU A 169 -15.76 -10.36 -12.05
C LEU A 169 -14.39 -10.49 -12.74
N GLN A 170 -14.16 -9.65 -13.75
CA GLN A 170 -13.02 -9.78 -14.63
C GLN A 170 -11.84 -8.92 -14.18
N GLN A 171 -10.65 -9.51 -14.13
CA GLN A 171 -9.42 -8.79 -13.83
C GLN A 171 -9.16 -7.61 -14.79
N SER A 172 -9.53 -7.74 -16.06
CA SER A 172 -9.35 -6.70 -17.08
C SER A 172 -10.25 -5.48 -16.88
N LYS A 173 -11.33 -5.64 -16.09
CA LYS A 173 -12.32 -4.60 -15.77
C LYS A 173 -12.04 -3.89 -14.45
N VAL A 174 -11.16 -4.43 -13.60
CA VAL A 174 -10.84 -3.86 -12.29
C VAL A 174 -9.58 -3.00 -12.37
N ARG A 175 -9.57 -1.92 -11.61
CA ARG A 175 -8.39 -1.08 -11.32
C ARG A 175 -8.36 -0.78 -9.85
N ALA A 176 -7.20 -0.86 -9.26
CA ALA A 176 -6.98 -0.43 -7.89
C ALA A 176 -5.75 0.47 -7.82
N PHE A 177 -5.77 1.41 -6.89
CA PHE A 177 -4.67 2.30 -6.60
C PHE A 177 -4.38 2.22 -5.11
N GLY A 178 -3.11 2.10 -4.73
CA GLY A 178 -2.74 1.90 -3.34
C GLY A 178 -1.27 2.14 -3.10
N ALA A 179 -0.83 1.84 -1.88
CA ALA A 179 0.55 1.93 -1.45
C ALA A 179 1.16 0.52 -1.35
N VAL A 180 2.39 0.40 -1.83
CA VAL A 180 3.17 -0.84 -1.81
C VAL A 180 4.45 -0.67 -0.99
N VAL A 181 4.94 -1.78 -0.43
CA VAL A 181 6.27 -1.82 0.22
C VAL A 181 7.30 -2.11 -0.85
N PRO A 182 8.27 -1.22 -1.10
CA PRO A 182 9.40 -1.55 -1.94
C PRO A 182 10.34 -2.52 -1.19
N SER A 183 11.02 -3.37 -1.95
CA SER A 183 12.05 -4.23 -1.38
C SER A 183 13.30 -3.44 -1.04
N ILE A 184 13.93 -3.75 0.09
CA ILE A 184 15.28 -3.32 0.41
C ILE A 184 16.16 -4.57 0.60
N ASP A 185 17.25 -4.64 -0.14
CA ASP A 185 18.24 -5.71 0.01
C ASP A 185 19.48 -5.16 0.71
N VAL A 186 19.61 -5.48 2.00
CA VAL A 186 20.74 -5.07 2.83
C VAL A 186 21.94 -6.02 2.71
N THR A 187 21.84 -7.08 1.94
CA THR A 187 22.97 -7.98 1.63
C THR A 187 23.72 -7.51 0.39
N ASP A 188 23.06 -6.77 -0.49
CA ASP A 188 23.66 -6.14 -1.67
C ASP A 188 24.02 -4.68 -1.40
N GLY A 189 25.30 -4.41 -1.20
CA GLY A 189 25.80 -3.05 -1.01
C GLY A 189 25.56 -2.10 -2.20
N ALA A 190 25.36 -2.65 -3.42
CA ALA A 190 25.05 -1.88 -4.62
C ALA A 190 23.55 -1.59 -4.78
N HIS A 191 22.69 -2.24 -3.96
CA HIS A 191 21.25 -1.99 -3.99
C HIS A 191 20.94 -0.53 -3.74
N VAL A 192 20.16 0.06 -4.63
CA VAL A 192 19.72 1.46 -4.54
C VAL A 192 18.40 1.52 -3.81
N VAL A 193 18.36 2.27 -2.72
CA VAL A 193 17.11 2.45 -1.95
C VAL A 193 16.13 3.30 -2.75
N ASP A 194 14.95 2.75 -2.99
CA ASP A 194 13.89 3.42 -3.74
C ASP A 194 13.13 4.42 -2.85
N LEU A 195 13.78 5.55 -2.61
CA LEU A 195 13.24 6.69 -1.89
C LEU A 195 13.63 7.98 -2.58
N SER A 196 12.77 8.97 -2.52
CA SER A 196 13.12 10.32 -2.94
C SER A 196 14.31 10.86 -2.13
N PRO A 197 15.08 11.82 -2.64
CA PRO A 197 16.23 12.38 -1.92
C PRO A 197 15.88 12.93 -0.53
N ALA A 198 14.67 13.46 -0.36
CA ALA A 198 14.20 14.00 0.90
C ALA A 198 13.91 12.87 1.92
N HIS A 199 13.23 11.80 1.49
CA HIS A 199 12.96 10.62 2.32
C HIS A 199 14.25 9.84 2.61
N THR A 200 15.21 9.79 1.68
CA THR A 200 16.53 9.21 1.92
C THR A 200 17.27 9.94 3.04
N GLN A 201 17.18 11.28 3.11
CA GLN A 201 17.78 12.05 4.21
C GLN A 201 17.07 11.77 5.55
N TYR A 202 15.76 11.60 5.53
CA TYR A 202 14.99 11.21 6.71
C TYR A 202 15.40 9.84 7.21
N LEU A 203 15.44 8.84 6.33
CA LEU A 203 15.92 7.49 6.64
C LEU A 203 17.31 7.53 7.28
N LEU A 204 18.26 8.28 6.67
CA LEU A 204 19.62 8.39 7.18
C LEU A 204 19.65 8.95 8.62
N ARG A 205 18.86 9.99 8.89
CA ARG A 205 18.83 10.63 10.22
C ARG A 205 18.16 9.77 11.27
N GLU A 206 17.06 9.12 10.93
CA GLU A 206 16.36 8.22 11.83
C GLU A 206 17.22 6.99 12.15
N ALA A 207 17.82 6.35 11.12
CA ALA A 207 18.72 5.22 11.29
C ALA A 207 19.95 5.58 12.12
N LEU A 208 20.56 6.75 11.89
CA LEU A 208 21.69 7.25 12.71
C LEU A 208 21.28 7.42 14.19
N SER A 209 20.08 7.95 14.45
CA SER A 209 19.58 8.10 15.83
C SER A 209 19.44 6.77 16.53
N ARG A 210 18.87 5.76 15.85
CA ARG A 210 18.73 4.39 16.37
C ARG A 210 20.06 3.68 16.54
N CYS A 211 20.98 3.83 15.58
CA CYS A 211 22.34 3.28 15.70
C CYS A 211 23.09 3.88 16.90
N ALA A 212 23.00 5.19 17.10
CA ALA A 212 23.62 5.84 18.25
C ALA A 212 23.04 5.36 19.58
N GLU A 213 21.76 5.09 19.65
CA GLU A 213 21.10 4.53 20.83
C GLU A 213 21.55 3.10 21.11
N VAL A 214 21.53 2.24 20.08
CA VAL A 214 21.80 0.80 20.23
C VAL A 214 23.30 0.52 20.40
N LEU A 215 24.16 1.16 19.59
CA LEU A 215 25.59 0.83 19.52
C LEU A 215 26.47 1.70 20.45
N LYS A 216 26.05 2.95 20.70
CA LYS A 216 26.82 3.90 21.53
C LYS A 216 26.16 4.21 22.89
N GLY A 217 24.99 3.62 23.15
CA GLY A 217 24.31 3.74 24.45
C GLY A 217 23.63 5.09 24.72
N GLY A 218 23.40 5.91 23.70
CA GLY A 218 22.63 7.13 23.86
C GLY A 218 22.58 8.01 22.62
N THR A 219 21.46 8.71 22.46
CA THR A 219 21.25 9.73 21.43
C THR A 219 21.55 11.11 21.98
N THR A 220 22.05 12.01 21.15
CA THR A 220 22.14 13.43 21.54
C THR A 220 20.81 14.13 21.22
N ALA A 221 20.35 15.01 22.13
CA ALA A 221 19.14 15.81 21.92
C ALA A 221 19.14 16.56 20.57
N LYS A 222 20.32 16.87 20.03
CA LYS A 222 20.50 17.50 18.73
C LYS A 222 20.14 16.55 17.56
N LEU A 223 20.46 15.26 17.67
CA LEU A 223 20.09 14.24 16.65
C LEU A 223 18.58 14.09 16.60
N GLU A 224 17.93 13.89 17.74
CA GLU A 224 16.46 13.78 17.81
C GLU A 224 15.77 15.03 17.26
N GLN A 225 16.27 16.22 17.60
CA GLN A 225 15.70 17.47 17.10
C GLN A 225 15.83 17.57 15.58
N ASN A 226 16.95 17.14 15.00
CA ASN A 226 17.17 17.14 13.55
C ASN A 226 16.22 16.15 12.86
N THR A 227 16.04 14.95 13.40
CA THR A 227 15.11 13.94 12.88
C THR A 227 13.67 14.47 12.89
N ARG A 228 13.23 15.05 14.02
CA ARG A 228 11.89 15.66 14.13
C ARG A 228 11.67 16.79 13.11
N ARG A 229 12.68 17.61 12.87
CA ARG A 229 12.65 18.68 11.86
C ARG A 229 12.43 18.11 10.46
N VAL A 230 13.23 17.12 10.07
CA VAL A 230 13.14 16.53 8.73
C VAL A 230 11.79 15.87 8.55
N ARG A 231 11.30 15.13 9.54
CA ARG A 231 9.95 14.53 9.54
C ARG A 231 8.85 15.58 9.33
N PHE A 232 8.93 16.70 10.04
CA PHE A 232 7.96 17.79 9.90
C PHE A 232 7.94 18.38 8.47
N TYR A 233 9.13 18.58 7.87
CA TYR A 233 9.21 19.06 6.49
C TYR A 233 8.59 18.07 5.51
N LEU A 234 8.83 16.77 5.68
CA LEU A 234 8.27 15.73 4.81
C LEU A 234 6.74 15.64 4.93
N GLN A 235 6.21 15.76 6.14
CA GLN A 235 4.77 15.79 6.35
C GLN A 235 4.11 16.97 5.63
N ASN A 236 4.75 18.13 5.61
CA ASN A 236 4.27 19.29 4.87
C ASN A 236 4.42 19.13 3.35
N ASP A 237 5.50 18.51 2.87
CA ASP A 237 5.76 18.29 1.44
C ASP A 237 4.84 17.21 0.85
N ARG A 238 4.34 16.28 1.67
CA ARG A 238 3.36 15.25 1.30
C ARG A 238 2.10 15.82 0.65
N TYR A 239 1.68 17.03 1.05
CA TYR A 239 0.54 17.72 0.49
C TYR A 239 0.84 18.51 -0.79
N ARG A 240 2.08 18.60 -1.19
CA ARG A 240 2.53 19.40 -2.33
C ARG A 240 2.04 18.87 -3.68
N THR A 241 1.84 17.56 -3.79
CA THR A 241 1.34 16.89 -4.99
C THR A 241 -0.16 16.65 -4.97
N VAL A 242 -0.79 16.69 -3.80
CA VAL A 242 -2.23 16.70 -3.63
C VAL A 242 -2.68 18.14 -3.78
N GLN A 243 -2.98 18.57 -5.02
CA GLN A 243 -3.73 19.82 -5.19
C GLN A 243 -5.09 19.59 -4.53
N PRO A 244 -5.40 20.28 -3.42
CA PRO A 244 -6.76 20.31 -2.93
C PRO A 244 -7.55 21.12 -3.96
N ASN A 245 -8.32 20.43 -4.77
CA ASN A 245 -9.30 21.04 -5.65
C ASN A 245 -10.48 21.64 -4.84
N THR A 246 -10.33 21.66 -3.54
CA THR A 246 -11.14 22.38 -2.59
C THR A 246 -10.39 23.63 -2.15
N ARG A 247 -10.37 24.66 -3.00
CA ARG A 247 -10.39 26.01 -2.48
C ARG A 247 -11.68 26.10 -1.67
N ASN A 248 -11.53 26.04 -0.37
CA ASN A 248 -12.59 26.52 0.50
C ASN A 248 -12.81 27.99 0.12
N ASP A 249 -13.83 28.23 -0.67
CA ASP A 249 -14.26 29.57 -1.02
C ASP A 249 -14.91 30.18 0.23
N TYR A 250 -14.07 30.71 1.10
CA TYR A 250 -14.52 31.48 2.26
C TYR A 250 -15.09 32.79 1.73
N GLY A 251 -16.39 32.75 1.33
CA GLY A 251 -17.21 33.94 1.32
C GLY A 251 -16.86 34.98 0.24
N ARG A 252 -17.25 34.73 -0.99
CA ARG A 252 -17.72 35.77 -1.87
C ARG A 252 -19.26 35.75 -1.88
N HIS A 253 -19.85 36.60 -1.06
CA HIS A 253 -21.17 37.10 -1.28
C HIS A 253 -21.12 38.25 -2.28
#